data_82708a5bfbe5c8705ec378ab1fd02071
#
_entry.id   82708a5bfbe5c8705ec378ab1fd02071
#
_cell.length_a   1.000
_cell.length_b   1.000
_cell.length_c   1.000
_cell.angle_alpha   90.00
_cell.angle_beta   90.00
_cell.angle_gamma   90.00
#
_symmetry.space_group_name_H-M   'P 1'
#
loop_
_entity.id
_entity.type
_entity.pdbx_description
1 polymer ?
#
loop_
_entity_poly.entity_id
_entity_poly.type
_entity_poly.pdbx_seq_one_letter_code
_entity_poly.pdbx_strand_id
1 'polypeptide(L)'
;MTDHIAFCAERQALLLLDQRFLPDREESFVCRNTADTIYALQTMVVRGAPAIGVTAAYGCYLAAREAGEAGDGWKDRLQTLLHDLEEARPTAVNLRWAVSRMRETWNELGDATRDALLSTWLGEAQRMHAEDIEINKRMGKNGAALIADGDTVMTHCNAGALATAGYGTALGVIRAAFEQGKRIQVFANETRPFLQGARLTAYELAKEGIPVTVACDNAVGHLMKKGMVQKVVVGADRIAANGDAANKIGTYTVALAAKAHGVPFYVAAPASTFDLTLPSGDLIPIEDRTPREVTHVGEHRITPENVPVYNFAFDVTPAELIAGIITEKGVLTAPYTDSIRAAIGGK
;
A
#
# COMPACT_ATOMS: atom_id res chain seq x y z
N MET A 1 2.20 -12.56 -11.23
CA MET A 1 1.11 -12.82 -10.25
C MET A 1 -0.22 -12.64 -10.94
N THR A 2 -1.25 -13.46 -10.68
CA THR A 2 -2.62 -13.24 -11.19
C THR A 2 -3.13 -11.89 -10.68
N ASP A 3 -3.90 -11.16 -11.51
CA ASP A 3 -4.49 -9.86 -11.14
C ASP A 3 -5.30 -10.01 -9.85
N HIS A 4 -4.78 -9.48 -8.75
CA HIS A 4 -5.45 -9.52 -7.44
C HIS A 4 -6.57 -8.48 -7.32
N ILE A 5 -6.64 -7.53 -8.25
CA ILE A 5 -7.73 -6.59 -8.49
C ILE A 5 -8.08 -6.71 -9.98
N ALA A 6 -9.25 -7.20 -10.33
CA ALA A 6 -9.66 -7.38 -11.72
C ALA A 6 -11.13 -7.01 -11.92
N PHE A 7 -11.43 -6.20 -12.93
CA PHE A 7 -12.81 -5.94 -13.31
C PHE A 7 -13.27 -6.96 -14.35
N CYS A 8 -14.30 -7.72 -14.01
CA CYS A 8 -14.93 -8.69 -14.90
C CYS A 8 -16.09 -8.04 -15.66
N ALA A 9 -15.87 -7.74 -16.95
CA ALA A 9 -16.88 -7.10 -17.79
C ALA A 9 -18.14 -7.95 -17.97
N GLU A 10 -18.03 -9.28 -18.09
CA GLU A 10 -19.17 -10.18 -18.24
C GLU A 10 -20.09 -10.18 -17.01
N ARG A 11 -19.49 -10.11 -15.81
CA ARG A 11 -20.23 -10.08 -14.54
C ARG A 11 -20.55 -8.66 -14.08
N GLN A 12 -20.01 -7.66 -14.74
CA GLN A 12 -20.07 -6.26 -14.31
C GLN A 12 -19.71 -6.12 -12.80
N ALA A 13 -18.61 -6.76 -12.39
CA ALA A 13 -18.21 -6.88 -11.00
C ALA A 13 -16.70 -6.73 -10.84
N LEU A 14 -16.28 -6.21 -9.69
CA LEU A 14 -14.89 -6.15 -9.30
C LEU A 14 -14.54 -7.43 -8.53
N LEU A 15 -13.50 -8.12 -8.96
CA LEU A 15 -12.95 -9.31 -8.32
C LEU A 15 -11.70 -8.89 -7.52
N LEU A 16 -11.68 -9.21 -6.25
CA LEU A 16 -10.57 -8.95 -5.34
C LEU A 16 -10.05 -10.26 -4.77
N LEU A 17 -8.75 -10.52 -4.87
CA LEU A 17 -8.13 -11.62 -4.13
C LEU A 17 -8.28 -11.33 -2.63
N ASP A 18 -8.94 -12.21 -1.90
CA ASP A 18 -9.20 -12.04 -0.48
C ASP A 18 -7.94 -12.28 0.34
N GLN A 19 -7.25 -11.19 0.70
CA GLN A 19 -5.97 -11.23 1.41
C GLN A 19 -6.09 -11.74 2.86
N ARG A 20 -7.31 -11.86 3.39
CA ARG A 20 -7.54 -12.38 4.75
C ARG A 20 -7.21 -13.87 4.85
N PHE A 21 -7.38 -14.59 3.75
CA PHE A 21 -7.16 -16.03 3.70
C PHE A 21 -5.77 -16.44 3.21
N LEU A 22 -4.97 -15.48 2.73
CA LEU A 22 -3.60 -15.77 2.34
C LEU A 22 -2.72 -16.04 3.58
N PRO A 23 -1.75 -16.98 3.50
CA PRO A 23 -1.37 -17.78 2.31
C PRO A 23 -2.20 -19.07 2.13
N ASP A 24 -3.11 -19.41 3.06
CA ASP A 24 -3.76 -20.73 3.12
C ASP A 24 -4.66 -21.00 1.91
N ARG A 25 -5.39 -19.98 1.44
CA ARG A 25 -6.36 -20.10 0.34
C ARG A 25 -6.32 -18.88 -0.56
N GLU A 26 -6.39 -19.12 -1.87
CA GLU A 26 -6.58 -18.08 -2.89
C GLU A 26 -8.06 -18.05 -3.30
N GLU A 27 -8.82 -17.17 -2.68
CA GLU A 27 -10.24 -16.98 -2.96
C GLU A 27 -10.50 -15.56 -3.47
N SER A 28 -11.44 -15.43 -4.40
CA SER A 28 -11.86 -14.12 -4.91
C SER A 28 -13.12 -13.65 -4.18
N PHE A 29 -13.07 -12.45 -3.61
CA PHE A 29 -14.23 -11.71 -3.17
C PHE A 29 -14.83 -10.94 -4.34
N VAL A 30 -16.14 -11.02 -4.54
CA VAL A 30 -16.83 -10.40 -5.68
C VAL A 30 -17.62 -9.19 -5.22
N CYS A 31 -17.20 -8.00 -5.61
CA CYS A 31 -17.94 -6.76 -5.38
C CYS A 31 -18.89 -6.51 -6.56
N ARG A 32 -20.19 -6.52 -6.30
CA ARG A 32 -21.26 -6.29 -7.28
C ARG A 32 -21.90 -4.91 -7.17
N ASN A 33 -21.70 -4.25 -6.02
CA ASN A 33 -22.32 -2.99 -5.66
C ASN A 33 -21.41 -2.20 -4.69
N THR A 34 -21.87 -1.04 -4.25
CA THR A 34 -21.15 -0.17 -3.32
C THR A 34 -20.96 -0.84 -1.95
N ALA A 35 -21.99 -1.53 -1.45
CA ALA A 35 -21.91 -2.19 -0.13
C ALA A 35 -20.85 -3.29 -0.09
N ASP A 36 -20.72 -4.11 -1.14
CA ASP A 36 -19.67 -5.12 -1.26
C ASP A 36 -18.28 -4.49 -1.25
N THR A 37 -18.13 -3.34 -1.95
CA THR A 37 -16.85 -2.61 -2.01
C THR A 37 -16.48 -2.02 -0.65
N ILE A 38 -17.44 -1.39 0.04
CA ILE A 38 -17.27 -0.88 1.41
C ILE A 38 -16.86 -2.01 2.36
N TYR A 39 -17.56 -3.14 2.31
CA TYR A 39 -17.22 -4.31 3.11
C TYR A 39 -15.79 -4.79 2.84
N ALA A 40 -15.40 -4.89 1.57
CA ALA A 40 -14.06 -5.34 1.19
C ALA A 40 -12.96 -4.40 1.74
N LEU A 41 -13.19 -3.08 1.72
CA LEU A 41 -12.28 -2.08 2.26
C LEU A 41 -12.20 -2.12 3.80
N GLN A 42 -13.35 -2.21 4.48
CA GLN A 42 -13.44 -2.20 5.94
C GLN A 42 -12.85 -3.47 6.56
N THR A 43 -13.11 -4.64 5.94
CA THR A 43 -12.68 -5.93 6.47
C THR A 43 -11.31 -6.38 5.96
N MET A 44 -10.61 -5.52 5.21
CA MET A 44 -9.28 -5.80 4.67
C MET A 44 -9.22 -7.01 3.71
N VAL A 45 -10.30 -7.26 2.94
CA VAL A 45 -10.23 -8.12 1.75
C VAL A 45 -9.10 -7.62 0.85
N VAL A 46 -9.03 -6.29 0.69
CA VAL A 46 -7.94 -5.55 0.06
C VAL A 46 -7.38 -4.52 1.05
N ARG A 47 -6.05 -4.33 1.06
CA ARG A 47 -5.36 -3.37 1.92
C ARG A 47 -4.11 -2.84 1.23
N GLY A 48 -3.55 -1.72 1.72
CA GLY A 48 -2.48 -0.96 1.10
C GLY A 48 -3.02 0.27 0.39
N ALA A 49 -2.38 1.43 0.60
CA ALA A 49 -2.93 2.72 0.17
C ALA A 49 -3.26 2.78 -1.34
N PRO A 50 -2.37 2.37 -2.28
CA PRO A 50 -2.70 2.39 -3.71
C PRO A 50 -3.80 1.39 -4.09
N ALA A 51 -3.77 0.17 -3.54
CA ALA A 51 -4.79 -0.85 -3.81
C ALA A 51 -6.19 -0.40 -3.36
N ILE A 52 -6.28 0.30 -2.21
CA ILE A 52 -7.51 0.91 -1.71
C ILE A 52 -8.02 1.97 -2.71
N GLY A 53 -7.15 2.83 -3.23
CA GLY A 53 -7.51 3.86 -4.20
C GLY A 53 -8.07 3.27 -5.50
N VAL A 54 -7.41 2.29 -6.08
CA VAL A 54 -7.88 1.61 -7.30
C VAL A 54 -9.20 0.87 -7.06
N THR A 55 -9.33 0.19 -5.92
CA THR A 55 -10.58 -0.47 -5.52
C THR A 55 -11.72 0.54 -5.39
N ALA A 56 -11.46 1.70 -4.80
CA ALA A 56 -12.44 2.77 -4.66
C ALA A 56 -12.85 3.37 -6.02
N ALA A 57 -11.94 3.50 -6.98
CA ALA A 57 -12.27 3.96 -8.32
C ALA A 57 -13.26 3.00 -9.02
N TYR A 58 -13.02 1.70 -8.97
CA TYR A 58 -14.01 0.72 -9.44
C TYR A 58 -15.29 0.73 -8.60
N GLY A 59 -15.20 0.98 -7.29
CA GLY A 59 -16.34 1.17 -6.40
C GLY A 59 -17.23 2.33 -6.81
N CYS A 60 -16.66 3.46 -7.28
CA CYS A 60 -17.43 4.57 -7.85
C CYS A 60 -18.20 4.16 -9.10
N TYR A 61 -17.59 3.38 -9.99
CA TYR A 61 -18.30 2.82 -11.15
C TYR A 61 -19.49 1.94 -10.72
N LEU A 62 -19.28 1.07 -9.73
CA LEU A 62 -20.36 0.22 -9.20
C LEU A 62 -21.46 1.05 -8.54
N ALA A 63 -21.11 2.14 -7.85
CA ALA A 63 -22.06 3.09 -7.26
C ALA A 63 -22.90 3.80 -8.34
N ALA A 64 -22.28 4.25 -9.43
CA ALA A 64 -23.02 4.88 -10.56
C ALA A 64 -23.98 3.90 -11.24
N ARG A 65 -23.59 2.64 -11.33
CA ARG A 65 -24.47 1.59 -11.86
C ARG A 65 -25.66 1.34 -10.92
N GLU A 66 -25.40 1.18 -9.61
CA GLU A 66 -26.41 0.98 -8.58
C GLU A 66 -27.38 2.18 -8.49
N ALA A 67 -26.87 3.39 -8.59
CA ALA A 67 -27.67 4.62 -8.52
C ALA A 67 -28.76 4.67 -9.61
N GLY A 68 -28.55 3.99 -10.73
CA GLY A 68 -29.54 3.92 -11.82
C GLY A 68 -30.89 3.31 -11.44
N GLU A 69 -30.95 2.54 -10.35
CA GLU A 69 -32.19 1.98 -9.83
C GLU A 69 -33.16 3.07 -9.30
N ALA A 70 -32.64 4.27 -8.98
CA ALA A 70 -33.43 5.41 -8.53
C ALA A 70 -34.08 6.23 -9.68
N GLY A 71 -33.95 5.81 -10.94
CA GLY A 71 -34.53 6.52 -12.08
C GLY A 71 -34.02 7.97 -12.17
N ASP A 72 -34.90 8.95 -12.23
CA ASP A 72 -34.54 10.37 -12.36
C ASP A 72 -33.76 10.92 -11.16
N GLY A 73 -33.85 10.28 -9.97
CA GLY A 73 -33.10 10.63 -8.76
C GLY A 73 -31.68 10.04 -8.69
N TRP A 74 -31.17 9.48 -9.77
CA TRP A 74 -29.89 8.76 -9.75
C TRP A 74 -28.69 9.64 -9.32
N LYS A 75 -28.68 10.95 -9.64
CA LYS A 75 -27.59 11.85 -9.28
C LYS A 75 -27.49 12.00 -7.73
N ASP A 76 -28.61 12.22 -7.06
CA ASP A 76 -28.65 12.35 -5.59
C ASP A 76 -28.31 11.01 -4.90
N ARG A 77 -28.84 9.92 -5.44
CA ARG A 77 -28.49 8.59 -4.96
C ARG A 77 -26.98 8.31 -5.10
N LEU A 78 -26.39 8.68 -6.23
CA LEU A 78 -24.96 8.52 -6.48
C LEU A 78 -24.13 9.32 -5.46
N GLN A 79 -24.50 10.57 -5.18
CA GLN A 79 -23.78 11.38 -4.17
C GLN A 79 -23.78 10.71 -2.80
N THR A 80 -24.92 10.12 -2.40
CA THR A 80 -25.03 9.36 -1.14
C THR A 80 -24.09 8.15 -1.15
N LEU A 81 -24.09 7.35 -2.21
CA LEU A 81 -23.24 6.15 -2.31
C LEU A 81 -21.74 6.49 -2.33
N LEU A 82 -21.35 7.59 -2.96
CA LEU A 82 -19.97 8.06 -2.95
C LEU A 82 -19.55 8.55 -1.56
N HIS A 83 -20.43 9.21 -0.83
CA HIS A 83 -20.17 9.60 0.55
C HIS A 83 -19.96 8.37 1.44
N ASP A 84 -20.85 7.38 1.35
CA ASP A 84 -20.73 6.14 2.12
C ASP A 84 -19.41 5.42 1.80
N LEU A 85 -18.99 5.42 0.51
CA LEU A 85 -17.73 4.84 0.10
C LEU A 85 -16.53 5.60 0.67
N GLU A 86 -16.54 6.95 0.68
CA GLU A 86 -15.50 7.79 1.27
C GLU A 86 -15.32 7.54 2.77
N GLU A 87 -16.43 7.30 3.48
CA GLU A 87 -16.43 7.04 4.91
C GLU A 87 -16.11 5.57 5.27
N ALA A 88 -15.93 4.69 4.28
CA ALA A 88 -15.57 3.30 4.53
C ALA A 88 -14.26 3.16 5.32
N ARG A 89 -13.27 4.06 5.05
CA ARG A 89 -12.00 4.13 5.80
C ARG A 89 -11.52 5.58 5.90
N PRO A 90 -11.97 6.35 6.92
CA PRO A 90 -11.72 7.78 7.02
C PRO A 90 -10.24 8.18 7.05
N THR A 91 -9.35 7.30 7.50
CA THR A 91 -7.89 7.53 7.55
C THR A 91 -7.18 7.25 6.23
N ALA A 92 -7.84 6.60 5.25
CA ALA A 92 -7.24 6.20 3.99
C ALA A 92 -7.28 7.35 2.97
N VAL A 93 -6.20 8.14 2.90
CA VAL A 93 -6.08 9.30 1.99
C VAL A 93 -6.32 8.91 0.54
N ASN A 94 -5.78 7.77 0.09
CA ASN A 94 -5.92 7.31 -1.29
C ASN A 94 -7.36 6.96 -1.68
N LEU A 95 -8.21 6.58 -0.71
CA LEU A 95 -9.63 6.35 -0.97
C LEU A 95 -10.31 7.67 -1.35
N ARG A 96 -10.16 8.70 -0.52
CA ARG A 96 -10.73 10.03 -0.79
C ARG A 96 -10.17 10.64 -2.07
N TRP A 97 -8.87 10.51 -2.30
CA TRP A 97 -8.24 10.96 -3.54
C TRP A 97 -8.88 10.31 -4.77
N ALA A 98 -9.08 8.98 -4.74
CA ALA A 98 -9.70 8.27 -5.85
C ALA A 98 -11.14 8.74 -6.11
N VAL A 99 -11.97 8.86 -5.05
CA VAL A 99 -13.34 9.34 -5.19
C VAL A 99 -13.38 10.80 -5.69
N SER A 100 -12.48 11.67 -5.20
CA SER A 100 -12.36 13.05 -5.68
C SER A 100 -12.02 13.11 -7.18
N ARG A 101 -11.04 12.30 -7.63
CA ARG A 101 -10.66 12.20 -9.04
C ARG A 101 -11.82 11.71 -9.91
N MET A 102 -12.61 10.76 -9.44
CA MET A 102 -13.82 10.30 -10.13
C MET A 102 -14.89 11.40 -10.19
N ARG A 103 -15.08 12.17 -9.12
CA ARG A 103 -16.00 13.32 -9.10
C ARG A 103 -15.56 14.44 -10.06
N GLU A 104 -14.25 14.69 -10.17
CA GLU A 104 -13.71 15.67 -11.14
C GLU A 104 -14.09 15.28 -12.57
N THR A 105 -13.91 14.02 -12.96
CA THR A 105 -14.33 13.55 -14.30
C THR A 105 -15.85 13.66 -14.50
N TRP A 106 -16.66 13.48 -13.47
CA TRP A 106 -18.10 13.70 -13.54
C TRP A 106 -18.43 15.17 -13.75
N ASN A 107 -17.78 16.07 -13.03
CA ASN A 107 -17.98 17.53 -13.19
C ASN A 107 -17.59 18.00 -14.60
N GLU A 108 -16.51 17.45 -15.16
CA GLU A 108 -16.08 17.75 -16.54
C GLU A 108 -17.09 17.28 -17.59
N LEU A 109 -17.83 16.21 -17.33
CA LEU A 109 -18.89 15.72 -18.22
C LEU A 109 -20.16 16.59 -18.20
N GLY A 110 -20.36 17.41 -17.16
CA GLY A 110 -21.54 18.28 -17.01
C GLY A 110 -22.85 17.50 -16.92
N ASP A 111 -23.83 17.89 -17.74
CA ASP A 111 -25.16 17.24 -17.80
C ASP A 111 -25.19 15.93 -18.61
N ALA A 112 -24.12 15.17 -18.58
CA ALA A 112 -24.05 13.90 -19.28
C ALA A 112 -25.08 12.87 -18.74
N THR A 113 -25.47 11.96 -19.64
CA THR A 113 -26.29 10.82 -19.26
C THR A 113 -25.53 9.85 -18.32
N ARG A 114 -26.26 9.06 -17.56
CA ARG A 114 -25.65 8.02 -16.72
C ARG A 114 -24.79 7.04 -17.53
N ASP A 115 -25.20 6.67 -18.73
CA ASP A 115 -24.44 5.73 -19.56
C ASP A 115 -23.10 6.33 -20.03
N ALA A 116 -23.07 7.63 -20.32
CA ALA A 116 -21.84 8.35 -20.59
C ALA A 116 -20.92 8.37 -19.36
N LEU A 117 -21.47 8.61 -18.17
CA LEU A 117 -20.73 8.55 -16.90
C LEU A 117 -20.16 7.15 -16.63
N LEU A 118 -20.95 6.09 -16.80
CA LEU A 118 -20.50 4.72 -16.62
C LEU A 118 -19.34 4.37 -17.55
N SER A 119 -19.43 4.72 -18.82
CA SER A 119 -18.34 4.50 -19.79
C SER A 119 -17.07 5.24 -19.39
N THR A 120 -17.20 6.52 -19.01
CA THR A 120 -16.08 7.37 -18.58
C THR A 120 -15.44 6.84 -17.30
N TRP A 121 -16.23 6.48 -16.32
CA TRP A 121 -15.72 6.01 -15.02
C TRP A 121 -15.07 4.63 -15.08
N LEU A 122 -15.58 3.72 -15.90
CA LEU A 122 -14.88 2.45 -16.11
C LEU A 122 -13.50 2.70 -16.76
N GLY A 123 -13.45 3.55 -17.79
CA GLY A 123 -12.19 3.93 -18.44
C GLY A 123 -11.23 4.61 -17.48
N GLU A 124 -11.72 5.49 -16.60
CA GLU A 124 -10.91 6.18 -15.60
C GLU A 124 -10.35 5.21 -14.54
N ALA A 125 -11.18 4.32 -13.99
CA ALA A 125 -10.73 3.30 -13.04
C ALA A 125 -9.66 2.38 -13.64
N GLN A 126 -9.83 1.97 -14.91
CA GLN A 126 -8.83 1.18 -15.64
C GLN A 126 -7.54 1.97 -15.87
N ARG A 127 -7.63 3.27 -16.16
CA ARG A 127 -6.47 4.16 -16.30
C ARG A 127 -5.72 4.29 -14.97
N MET A 128 -6.43 4.56 -13.87
CA MET A 128 -5.81 4.63 -12.53
C MET A 128 -5.10 3.34 -12.16
N HIS A 129 -5.69 2.19 -12.49
CA HIS A 129 -5.10 0.87 -12.28
C HIS A 129 -3.78 0.72 -13.07
N ALA A 130 -3.81 1.03 -14.37
CA ALA A 130 -2.63 0.94 -15.23
C ALA A 130 -1.53 1.94 -14.83
N GLU A 131 -1.91 3.17 -14.49
CA GLU A 131 -0.99 4.23 -14.02
C GLU A 131 -0.24 3.79 -12.76
N ASP A 132 -0.93 3.18 -11.79
CA ASP A 132 -0.28 2.69 -10.56
C ASP A 132 0.75 1.61 -10.86
N ILE A 133 0.42 0.65 -11.73
CA ILE A 133 1.38 -0.39 -12.14
C ILE A 133 2.63 0.23 -12.77
N GLU A 134 2.46 1.18 -13.70
CA GLU A 134 3.59 1.81 -14.39
C GLU A 134 4.42 2.71 -13.45
N ILE A 135 3.79 3.39 -12.49
CA ILE A 135 4.48 4.13 -11.43
C ILE A 135 5.36 3.17 -10.63
N ASN A 136 4.81 2.04 -10.18
CA ASN A 136 5.53 1.06 -9.38
C ASN A 136 6.69 0.40 -10.16
N LYS A 137 6.53 0.12 -11.47
CA LYS A 137 7.61 -0.39 -12.33
C LYS A 137 8.75 0.63 -12.48
N ARG A 138 8.43 1.92 -12.71
CA ARG A 138 9.47 2.97 -12.77
C ARG A 138 10.22 3.09 -11.45
N MET A 139 9.50 3.08 -10.33
CA MET A 139 10.09 3.10 -8.99
C MET A 139 10.98 1.86 -8.77
N GLY A 140 10.51 0.69 -9.13
CA GLY A 140 11.27 -0.56 -9.08
C GLY A 140 12.60 -0.44 -9.84
N LYS A 141 12.55 0.06 -11.07
CA LYS A 141 13.75 0.29 -11.91
C LYS A 141 14.74 1.26 -11.25
N ASN A 142 14.24 2.38 -10.69
CA ASN A 142 15.07 3.36 -10.02
C ASN A 142 15.76 2.76 -8.77
N GLY A 143 15.00 2.01 -7.96
CA GLY A 143 15.50 1.39 -6.74
C GLY A 143 16.40 0.19 -6.97
N ALA A 144 16.15 -0.60 -8.02
CA ALA A 144 16.99 -1.76 -8.35
C ALA A 144 18.46 -1.39 -8.58
N ALA A 145 18.75 -0.16 -9.02
CA ALA A 145 20.13 0.33 -9.18
C ALA A 145 20.91 0.40 -7.86
N LEU A 146 20.23 0.46 -6.72
CA LEU A 146 20.83 0.50 -5.38
C LEU A 146 21.15 -0.90 -4.83
N ILE A 147 20.63 -1.95 -5.45
CA ILE A 147 20.82 -3.34 -5.03
C ILE A 147 21.92 -3.96 -5.88
N ALA A 148 22.95 -4.48 -5.23
CA ALA A 148 24.03 -5.19 -5.88
C ALA A 148 23.70 -6.69 -6.11
N ASP A 149 24.41 -7.34 -7.03
CA ASP A 149 24.37 -8.80 -7.15
C ASP A 149 24.96 -9.44 -5.88
N GLY A 150 24.25 -10.39 -5.30
CA GLY A 150 24.60 -11.05 -4.04
C GLY A 150 24.06 -10.36 -2.79
N ASP A 151 23.37 -9.22 -2.90
CA ASP A 151 22.78 -8.56 -1.74
C ASP A 151 21.66 -9.40 -1.11
N THR A 152 21.60 -9.38 0.23
CA THR A 152 20.43 -9.77 1.00
C THR A 152 19.68 -8.52 1.42
N VAL A 153 18.44 -8.40 0.98
CA VAL A 153 17.56 -7.25 1.21
C VAL A 153 16.57 -7.58 2.32
N MET A 154 16.51 -6.77 3.37
CA MET A 154 15.48 -6.88 4.39
C MET A 154 14.30 -5.97 4.05
N THR A 155 13.08 -6.47 4.28
CA THR A 155 11.86 -5.68 4.15
C THR A 155 10.94 -5.88 5.35
N HIS A 156 10.03 -4.92 5.57
CA HIS A 156 9.08 -4.93 6.69
C HIS A 156 7.67 -4.68 6.17
N CYS A 157 6.66 -5.33 6.73
CA CYS A 157 5.28 -5.32 6.29
C CYS A 157 5.12 -5.95 4.90
N ASN A 158 4.10 -5.51 4.16
CA ASN A 158 3.91 -5.88 2.76
C ASN A 158 3.66 -4.63 1.93
N ALA A 159 4.67 -4.23 1.20
CA ALA A 159 4.65 -3.16 0.21
C ALA A 159 4.86 -3.76 -1.20
N GLY A 160 4.14 -4.86 -1.48
CA GLY A 160 4.16 -5.61 -2.72
C GLY A 160 2.99 -5.32 -3.64
N ALA A 161 2.81 -6.20 -4.63
CA ALA A 161 1.71 -6.12 -5.58
C ALA A 161 0.35 -6.12 -4.86
N LEU A 162 0.20 -6.93 -3.81
CA LEU A 162 -1.03 -6.99 -3.00
C LEU A 162 -1.39 -5.67 -2.29
N ALA A 163 -0.44 -4.75 -2.14
CA ALA A 163 -0.65 -3.43 -1.54
C ALA A 163 -0.90 -2.32 -2.55
N THR A 164 -0.73 -2.58 -3.84
CA THR A 164 -0.84 -1.66 -4.97
C THR A 164 -1.82 -2.21 -6.00
N ALA A 165 -1.92 -1.63 -7.19
CA ALA A 165 -2.67 -2.24 -8.29
C ALA A 165 -1.91 -3.43 -8.92
N GLY A 166 -0.59 -3.48 -8.67
CA GLY A 166 0.31 -4.52 -9.15
C GLY A 166 1.76 -4.09 -9.02
N TYR A 167 2.71 -5.00 -9.09
CA TYR A 167 4.14 -4.81 -9.00
C TYR A 167 4.68 -4.46 -7.60
N GLY A 168 4.06 -3.53 -6.85
CA GLY A 168 4.47 -3.12 -5.52
C GLY A 168 5.53 -2.02 -5.49
N THR A 169 5.70 -1.40 -4.31
CA THR A 169 6.71 -0.37 -4.06
C THR A 169 8.04 -0.99 -3.62
N ALA A 170 8.22 -1.33 -2.35
CA ALA A 170 9.45 -1.97 -1.85
C ALA A 170 9.71 -3.34 -2.49
N LEU A 171 8.67 -4.18 -2.61
CA LEU A 171 8.82 -5.45 -3.33
C LEU A 171 8.97 -5.24 -4.84
N GLY A 172 8.49 -4.14 -5.40
CA GLY A 172 8.75 -3.73 -6.78
C GLY A 172 10.23 -3.46 -7.04
N VAL A 173 10.93 -2.84 -6.09
CA VAL A 173 12.41 -2.67 -6.14
C VAL A 173 13.11 -4.02 -6.12
N ILE A 174 12.69 -4.93 -5.25
CA ILE A 174 13.23 -6.29 -5.14
C ILE A 174 12.97 -7.08 -6.43
N ARG A 175 11.74 -7.02 -6.97
CA ARG A 175 11.37 -7.63 -8.27
C ARG A 175 12.25 -7.15 -9.41
N ALA A 176 12.36 -5.81 -9.53
CA ALA A 176 13.16 -5.23 -10.61
C ALA A 176 14.63 -5.64 -10.52
N ALA A 177 15.20 -5.78 -9.33
CA ALA A 177 16.54 -6.29 -9.14
C ALA A 177 16.66 -7.76 -9.56
N PHE A 178 15.68 -8.59 -9.19
CA PHE A 178 15.62 -10.01 -9.57
C PHE A 178 15.41 -10.19 -11.08
N GLU A 179 14.51 -9.43 -11.70
CA GLU A 179 14.24 -9.42 -13.15
C GLU A 179 15.47 -8.99 -13.97
N GLN A 180 16.37 -8.17 -13.38
CA GLN A 180 17.67 -7.83 -13.97
C GLN A 180 18.71 -8.96 -13.86
N GLY A 181 18.34 -10.12 -13.32
CA GLY A 181 19.22 -11.29 -13.17
C GLY A 181 20.13 -11.22 -11.95
N LYS A 182 19.93 -10.30 -11.02
CA LYS A 182 20.71 -10.24 -9.78
C LYS A 182 20.35 -11.39 -8.85
N ARG A 183 21.37 -12.02 -8.29
CA ARG A 183 21.21 -13.09 -7.29
C ARG A 183 20.99 -12.44 -5.93
N ILE A 184 19.76 -12.31 -5.53
CA ILE A 184 19.39 -11.67 -4.27
C ILE A 184 18.69 -12.65 -3.34
N GLN A 185 18.74 -12.38 -2.05
CA GLN A 185 17.93 -13.02 -1.02
C GLN A 185 17.12 -11.97 -0.29
N VAL A 186 15.99 -12.36 0.30
CA VAL A 186 15.13 -11.45 1.04
C VAL A 186 14.90 -11.96 2.45
N PHE A 187 15.09 -11.10 3.45
CA PHE A 187 14.51 -11.29 4.77
C PHE A 187 13.20 -10.50 4.86
N ALA A 188 12.10 -11.18 5.07
CA ALA A 188 10.80 -10.58 5.36
C ALA A 188 10.56 -10.63 6.88
N ASN A 189 10.52 -9.47 7.54
CA ASN A 189 10.08 -9.42 8.92
C ASN A 189 8.64 -9.87 9.02
N GLU A 190 8.29 -10.71 9.99
CA GLU A 190 6.93 -11.23 10.16
C GLU A 190 5.87 -10.14 10.28
N THR A 191 6.22 -9.01 10.88
CA THR A 191 5.41 -7.80 11.06
C THR A 191 4.18 -8.03 11.94
N ARG A 192 4.43 -8.15 13.26
CA ARG A 192 3.33 -8.11 14.23
C ARG A 192 2.61 -6.76 14.17
N PRO A 193 1.28 -6.68 14.56
CA PRO A 193 0.44 -7.80 14.99
C PRO A 193 -0.23 -8.58 13.84
N PHE A 194 -0.43 -7.97 12.64
CA PHE A 194 -1.25 -8.56 11.57
C PHE A 194 -0.48 -9.55 10.66
N LEU A 195 0.85 -9.69 10.87
CA LEU A 195 1.73 -10.64 10.18
C LEU A 195 1.79 -10.47 8.65
N GLN A 196 1.73 -9.24 8.15
CA GLN A 196 1.76 -8.95 6.70
C GLN A 196 3.05 -9.45 6.03
N GLY A 197 4.17 -9.41 6.74
CA GLY A 197 5.43 -9.92 6.21
C GLY A 197 5.43 -11.43 6.08
N ALA A 198 5.03 -12.14 7.13
CA ALA A 198 4.97 -13.60 7.11
C ALA A 198 3.90 -14.12 6.14
N ARG A 199 2.72 -13.50 6.13
CA ARG A 199 1.56 -13.99 5.37
C ARG A 199 1.57 -13.56 3.92
N LEU A 200 1.90 -12.30 3.64
CA LEU A 200 1.70 -11.70 2.32
C LEU A 200 3.03 -11.49 1.57
N THR A 201 4.05 -10.93 2.22
CA THR A 201 5.35 -10.71 1.57
C THR A 201 6.02 -12.03 1.21
N ALA A 202 6.06 -12.99 2.14
CA ALA A 202 6.61 -14.30 1.87
C ALA A 202 5.83 -15.04 0.78
N TYR A 203 4.49 -14.94 0.79
CA TYR A 203 3.64 -15.51 -0.25
C TYR A 203 3.95 -14.94 -1.65
N GLU A 204 4.00 -13.59 -1.80
CA GLU A 204 4.29 -12.97 -3.08
C GLU A 204 5.65 -13.39 -3.65
N LEU A 205 6.70 -13.26 -2.83
CA LEU A 205 8.07 -13.54 -3.26
C LEU A 205 8.29 -15.04 -3.57
N ALA A 206 7.75 -15.92 -2.74
CA ALA A 206 7.82 -17.37 -2.97
C ALA A 206 7.10 -17.78 -4.26
N LYS A 207 5.92 -17.20 -4.52
CA LYS A 207 5.14 -17.47 -5.74
C LYS A 207 5.87 -17.03 -7.02
N GLU A 208 6.74 -16.03 -6.91
CA GLU A 208 7.55 -15.50 -8.00
C GLU A 208 8.97 -16.12 -8.09
N GLY A 209 9.27 -17.09 -7.22
CA GLY A 209 10.57 -17.75 -7.18
C GLY A 209 11.72 -16.89 -6.66
N ILE A 210 11.40 -15.77 -5.98
CA ILE A 210 12.39 -14.91 -5.33
C ILE A 210 12.72 -15.52 -3.95
N PRO A 211 14.00 -15.84 -3.67
CA PRO A 211 14.40 -16.45 -2.41
C PRO A 211 14.04 -15.56 -1.21
N VAL A 212 13.20 -16.08 -0.32
CA VAL A 212 12.71 -15.35 0.86
C VAL A 212 12.82 -16.18 2.12
N THR A 213 13.24 -15.56 3.21
CA THR A 213 13.25 -16.11 4.56
C THR A 213 12.47 -15.20 5.48
N VAL A 214 11.52 -15.75 6.23
CA VAL A 214 10.78 -14.99 7.24
C VAL A 214 11.61 -14.94 8.53
N ALA A 215 11.68 -13.76 9.13
CA ALA A 215 12.32 -13.52 10.41
C ALA A 215 11.34 -12.88 11.40
N CYS A 216 11.46 -13.22 12.69
CA CYS A 216 10.74 -12.51 13.75
C CYS A 216 11.20 -11.04 13.80
N ASP A 217 10.28 -10.12 14.10
CA ASP A 217 10.57 -8.67 14.14
C ASP A 217 11.72 -8.32 15.08
N ASN A 218 11.88 -9.04 16.18
CA ASN A 218 12.94 -8.84 17.16
C ASN A 218 14.30 -9.43 16.75
N ALA A 219 14.40 -10.18 15.63
CA ALA A 219 15.66 -10.74 15.13
C ALA A 219 16.49 -9.75 14.31
N VAL A 220 15.93 -8.61 13.92
CA VAL A 220 16.51 -7.61 13.00
C VAL A 220 17.94 -7.22 13.40
N GLY A 221 18.14 -6.79 14.66
CA GLY A 221 19.45 -6.38 15.14
C GLY A 221 20.49 -7.51 15.12
N HIS A 222 20.06 -8.75 15.42
CA HIS A 222 20.94 -9.92 15.36
C HIS A 222 21.40 -10.24 13.94
N LEU A 223 20.47 -10.23 12.98
CA LEU A 223 20.78 -10.49 11.56
C LEU A 223 21.74 -9.43 11.00
N MET A 224 21.50 -8.15 11.30
CA MET A 224 22.39 -7.06 10.88
C MET A 224 23.77 -7.16 11.55
N LYS A 225 23.83 -7.45 12.85
CA LYS A 225 25.09 -7.66 13.58
C LYS A 225 25.93 -8.81 13.00
N LYS A 226 25.28 -9.83 12.43
CA LYS A 226 25.94 -10.95 11.75
C LYS A 226 26.37 -10.63 10.32
N GLY A 227 26.09 -9.43 9.81
CA GLY A 227 26.40 -9.04 8.44
C GLY A 227 25.52 -9.75 7.38
N MET A 228 24.39 -10.31 7.79
CA MET A 228 23.49 -11.05 6.90
C MET A 228 22.57 -10.16 6.09
N VAL A 229 22.54 -8.84 6.34
CA VAL A 229 21.66 -7.87 5.67
C VAL A 229 22.53 -6.77 5.07
N GLN A 230 22.44 -6.55 3.76
CA GLN A 230 23.19 -5.51 3.06
C GLN A 230 22.35 -4.26 2.81
N LYS A 231 21.04 -4.39 2.67
CA LYS A 231 20.11 -3.30 2.41
C LYS A 231 18.80 -3.49 3.14
N VAL A 232 18.15 -2.38 3.50
CA VAL A 232 16.75 -2.40 3.91
C VAL A 232 15.94 -1.61 2.89
N VAL A 233 14.83 -2.16 2.42
CA VAL A 233 13.86 -1.45 1.56
C VAL A 233 12.47 -1.68 2.09
N VAL A 234 11.78 -0.61 2.49
CA VAL A 234 10.42 -0.64 3.02
C VAL A 234 9.50 0.30 2.25
N GLY A 235 8.19 0.12 2.37
CA GLY A 235 7.20 1.09 1.87
C GLY A 235 7.03 2.28 2.79
N ALA A 236 6.06 3.15 2.46
CA ALA A 236 5.54 4.17 3.36
C ALA A 236 4.03 4.32 3.18
N ASP A 237 3.34 4.63 4.27
CA ASP A 237 1.93 5.02 4.27
C ASP A 237 1.77 6.53 4.07
N ARG A 238 2.74 7.33 4.57
CA ARG A 238 2.80 8.79 4.38
C ARG A 238 4.22 9.30 4.58
N ILE A 239 4.60 10.32 3.80
CA ILE A 239 5.90 11.01 3.93
C ILE A 239 5.64 12.51 4.08
N ALA A 240 6.20 13.11 5.15
CA ALA A 240 6.10 14.54 5.41
C ALA A 240 7.07 15.36 4.54
N ALA A 241 6.90 16.68 4.50
CA ALA A 241 7.70 17.60 3.70
C ALA A 241 9.22 17.58 4.04
N ASN A 242 9.57 17.22 5.26
CA ASN A 242 10.96 17.07 5.71
C ASN A 242 11.58 15.70 5.40
N GLY A 243 10.81 14.77 4.84
CA GLY A 243 11.24 13.40 4.51
C GLY A 243 11.03 12.37 5.61
N ASP A 244 10.44 12.72 6.76
CA ASP A 244 10.02 11.75 7.76
C ASP A 244 8.96 10.83 7.17
N ALA A 245 9.10 9.53 7.38
CA ALA A 245 8.24 8.53 6.76
C ALA A 245 7.47 7.72 7.81
N ALA A 246 6.13 7.79 7.76
CA ALA A 246 5.26 6.89 8.50
C ALA A 246 5.08 5.58 7.73
N ASN A 247 5.27 4.47 8.42
CA ASN A 247 5.03 3.13 7.88
C ASN A 247 4.56 2.19 8.99
N LYS A 248 4.29 0.94 8.64
CA LYS A 248 3.84 -0.09 9.58
C LYS A 248 4.71 -0.13 10.82
N ILE A 249 4.06 -0.22 12.00
CA ILE A 249 4.73 -0.32 13.31
C ILE A 249 5.90 -1.30 13.26
N GLY A 250 7.03 -0.92 13.84
CA GLY A 250 8.30 -1.64 13.81
C GLY A 250 9.30 -1.12 12.79
N THR A 251 8.87 -0.32 11.81
CA THR A 251 9.75 0.25 10.77
C THR A 251 10.83 1.15 11.39
N TYR A 252 10.48 1.98 12.34
CA TYR A 252 11.44 2.82 13.08
C TYR A 252 12.49 1.98 13.82
N THR A 253 12.08 0.88 14.44
CA THR A 253 13.03 -0.05 15.09
C THR A 253 14.00 -0.66 14.08
N VAL A 254 13.53 -1.03 12.89
CA VAL A 254 14.39 -1.54 11.80
C VAL A 254 15.38 -0.46 11.35
N ALA A 255 14.92 0.80 11.19
CA ALA A 255 15.79 1.92 10.79
C ALA A 255 16.88 2.22 11.83
N LEU A 256 16.55 2.19 13.13
CA LEU A 256 17.53 2.33 14.21
C LEU A 256 18.57 1.21 14.19
N ALA A 257 18.16 -0.03 14.03
CA ALA A 257 19.07 -1.17 13.92
C ALA A 257 19.96 -1.04 12.67
N ALA A 258 19.39 -0.63 11.54
CA ALA A 258 20.14 -0.41 10.30
C ALA A 258 21.21 0.66 10.49
N LYS A 259 20.87 1.80 11.10
CA LYS A 259 21.82 2.88 11.44
C LYS A 259 22.95 2.40 12.35
N ALA A 260 22.61 1.64 13.40
CA ALA A 260 23.59 1.11 14.36
C ALA A 260 24.60 0.13 13.72
N HIS A 261 24.22 -0.54 12.65
CA HIS A 261 25.05 -1.52 11.95
C HIS A 261 25.56 -1.05 10.58
N GLY A 262 25.34 0.21 10.21
CA GLY A 262 25.83 0.78 8.95
C GLY A 262 25.13 0.19 7.71
N VAL A 263 23.91 -0.37 7.85
CA VAL A 263 23.10 -0.89 6.76
C VAL A 263 22.27 0.24 6.16
N PRO A 264 22.36 0.53 4.84
CA PRO A 264 21.53 1.55 4.22
C PRO A 264 20.05 1.20 4.28
N PHE A 265 19.23 2.17 4.74
CA PHE A 265 17.79 2.04 4.88
C PHE A 265 17.08 2.92 3.85
N TYR A 266 16.29 2.33 2.98
CA TYR A 266 15.57 3.01 1.90
C TYR A 266 14.07 2.90 2.08
N VAL A 267 13.36 3.97 1.70
CA VAL A 267 11.89 4.02 1.64
C VAL A 267 11.48 4.07 0.17
N ALA A 268 10.59 3.18 -0.27
CA ALA A 268 10.06 3.15 -1.64
C ALA A 268 8.58 3.54 -1.62
N ALA A 269 8.27 4.72 -2.17
CA ALA A 269 6.91 5.27 -2.17
C ALA A 269 6.70 6.18 -3.39
N PRO A 270 5.50 6.15 -4.03
CA PRO A 270 5.18 7.05 -5.13
C PRO A 270 4.99 8.49 -4.65
N ALA A 271 5.07 9.45 -5.58
CA ALA A 271 4.86 10.87 -5.29
C ALA A 271 3.51 11.16 -4.60
N SER A 272 2.49 10.35 -4.82
CA SER A 272 1.18 10.46 -4.17
C SER A 272 1.17 10.15 -2.67
N THR A 273 2.24 9.54 -2.15
CA THR A 273 2.41 9.25 -0.72
C THR A 273 2.90 10.47 0.08
N PHE A 274 3.43 11.48 -0.61
CA PHE A 274 3.95 12.68 0.06
C PHE A 274 2.82 13.64 0.43
N ASP A 275 2.80 14.03 1.69
CA ASP A 275 1.91 15.06 2.24
C ASP A 275 2.72 16.32 2.55
N LEU A 276 2.81 17.21 1.56
CA LEU A 276 3.59 18.44 1.70
C LEU A 276 2.94 19.49 2.62
N THR A 277 1.71 19.26 3.06
CA THR A 277 1.02 20.10 4.05
C THR A 277 1.52 19.85 5.49
N LEU A 278 2.14 18.69 5.72
CA LEU A 278 2.74 18.31 6.99
C LEU A 278 4.24 18.64 6.97
N PRO A 279 4.70 19.62 7.76
CA PRO A 279 6.12 20.02 7.78
C PRO A 279 7.05 18.94 8.37
N SER A 280 6.56 18.10 9.30
CA SER A 280 7.32 17.00 9.91
C SER A 280 6.44 15.78 10.21
N GLY A 281 7.08 14.66 10.45
CA GLY A 281 6.42 13.39 10.78
C GLY A 281 5.68 13.41 12.12
N ASP A 282 6.04 14.28 13.05
CA ASP A 282 5.36 14.43 14.34
C ASP A 282 3.87 14.82 14.20
N LEU A 283 3.50 15.40 13.07
CA LEU A 283 2.13 15.80 12.76
C LEU A 283 1.33 14.73 12.03
N ILE A 284 1.94 13.59 11.70
CA ILE A 284 1.23 12.47 11.07
C ILE A 284 0.37 11.77 12.13
N PRO A 285 -0.96 11.71 11.96
CA PRO A 285 -1.82 11.02 12.91
C PRO A 285 -1.55 9.50 12.89
N ILE A 286 -1.28 8.92 14.06
CA ILE A 286 -1.06 7.49 14.23
C ILE A 286 -2.35 6.82 14.68
N GLU A 287 -2.84 5.88 13.88
CA GLU A 287 -4.03 5.09 14.16
C GLU A 287 -3.77 4.08 15.28
N ASP A 288 -4.63 4.06 16.31
CA ASP A 288 -4.69 2.98 17.30
C ASP A 288 -5.80 2.01 16.89
N ARG A 289 -5.44 0.75 16.68
CA ARG A 289 -6.31 -0.26 16.09
C ARG A 289 -6.90 -1.19 17.13
N THR A 290 -7.79 -2.09 16.69
CA THR A 290 -8.47 -3.02 17.58
C THR A 290 -7.48 -3.86 18.41
N PRO A 291 -7.67 -3.95 19.74
CA PRO A 291 -6.86 -4.80 20.63
C PRO A 291 -6.79 -6.27 20.19
N ARG A 292 -7.81 -6.76 19.48
CA ARG A 292 -7.87 -8.15 19.01
C ARG A 292 -6.66 -8.54 18.17
N GLU A 293 -6.14 -7.64 17.34
CA GLU A 293 -4.97 -7.93 16.50
C GLU A 293 -3.71 -8.28 17.32
N VAL A 294 -3.54 -7.63 18.47
CA VAL A 294 -2.41 -7.91 19.39
C VAL A 294 -2.69 -9.13 20.26
N THR A 295 -3.92 -9.25 20.75
CA THR A 295 -4.28 -10.28 21.73
C THR A 295 -4.51 -11.66 21.12
N HIS A 296 -4.64 -11.76 19.80
CA HIS A 296 -4.89 -13.04 19.13
C HIS A 296 -3.90 -13.25 17.96
N VAL A 297 -3.71 -14.52 17.64
CA VAL A 297 -3.14 -14.98 16.37
C VAL A 297 -4.18 -15.90 15.73
N GLY A 298 -4.77 -15.47 14.62
CA GLY A 298 -5.98 -16.10 14.10
C GLY A 298 -7.11 -16.02 15.13
N GLU A 299 -7.71 -17.16 15.45
CA GLU A 299 -8.75 -17.25 16.47
C GLU A 299 -8.21 -17.55 17.89
N HIS A 300 -6.91 -17.83 18.00
CA HIS A 300 -6.30 -18.18 19.27
C HIS A 300 -5.86 -16.96 20.05
N ARG A 301 -6.39 -16.81 21.28
CA ARG A 301 -5.96 -15.75 22.20
C ARG A 301 -4.62 -16.11 22.84
N ILE A 302 -3.68 -15.17 22.82
CA ILE A 302 -2.31 -15.33 23.33
C ILE A 302 -2.00 -14.47 24.57
N THR A 303 -2.94 -13.62 25.00
CA THR A 303 -2.77 -12.80 26.20
C THR A 303 -3.82 -13.16 27.25
N PRO A 304 -3.57 -12.94 28.56
CA PRO A 304 -4.62 -12.98 29.57
C PRO A 304 -5.76 -11.99 29.26
N GLU A 305 -6.99 -12.29 29.77
CA GLU A 305 -8.17 -11.50 29.40
C GLU A 305 -8.10 -10.05 29.86
N ASN A 306 -7.64 -9.74 31.00
CA ASN A 306 -7.71 -8.39 31.58
C ASN A 306 -6.39 -7.61 31.49
N VAL A 307 -5.53 -7.95 30.52
CA VAL A 307 -4.29 -7.20 30.27
C VAL A 307 -4.51 -6.20 29.17
N PRO A 308 -4.31 -4.88 29.44
CA PRO A 308 -4.43 -3.85 28.40
C PRO A 308 -3.32 -3.99 27.37
N VAL A 309 -3.60 -3.60 26.13
CA VAL A 309 -2.64 -3.64 25.02
C VAL A 309 -2.69 -2.32 24.25
N TYR A 310 -1.57 -1.91 23.67
CA TYR A 310 -1.49 -0.86 22.67
C TYR A 310 -1.35 -1.50 21.30
N ASN A 311 -2.03 -0.94 20.30
CA ASN A 311 -1.98 -1.42 18.92
C ASN A 311 -1.80 -0.27 17.94
N PHE A 312 -0.68 0.44 18.04
CA PHE A 312 -0.33 1.45 17.06
C PHE A 312 -0.12 0.80 15.68
N ALA A 313 -0.81 1.35 14.68
CA ALA A 313 -0.73 0.81 13.31
C ALA A 313 0.60 1.15 12.64
N PHE A 314 1.14 2.34 12.94
CA PHE A 314 2.31 2.92 12.29
C PHE A 314 3.29 3.48 13.32
N ASP A 315 4.56 3.64 12.90
CA ASP A 315 5.53 4.51 13.53
C ASP A 315 6.17 5.44 12.49
N VAL A 316 6.84 6.48 12.97
CA VAL A 316 7.49 7.47 12.12
C VAL A 316 9.00 7.26 12.17
N THR A 317 9.60 7.07 11.00
CA THR A 317 11.05 7.03 10.83
C THR A 317 11.56 8.42 10.48
N PRO A 318 12.42 9.04 11.32
CA PRO A 318 13.04 10.31 11.01
C PRO A 318 13.88 10.26 9.73
N ALA A 319 13.84 11.33 8.95
CA ALA A 319 14.54 11.46 7.68
C ALA A 319 16.05 11.20 7.78
N GLU A 320 16.67 11.51 8.92
CA GLU A 320 18.10 11.29 9.21
C GLU A 320 18.51 9.82 9.26
N LEU A 321 17.55 8.91 9.40
CA LEU A 321 17.76 7.45 9.36
C LEU A 321 17.59 6.88 7.96
N ILE A 322 17.07 7.66 7.01
CA ILE A 322 16.76 7.24 5.65
C ILE A 322 17.93 7.59 4.73
N ALA A 323 18.50 6.58 4.07
CA ALA A 323 19.62 6.78 3.13
C ALA A 323 19.14 7.29 1.75
N GLY A 324 17.88 7.03 1.39
CA GLY A 324 17.26 7.54 0.17
C GLY A 324 15.78 7.17 0.11
N ILE A 325 14.99 8.04 -0.54
CA ILE A 325 13.57 7.79 -0.83
C ILE A 325 13.45 7.49 -2.32
N ILE A 326 13.04 6.27 -2.64
CA ILE A 326 12.90 5.77 -4.00
C ILE A 326 11.50 6.10 -4.50
N THR A 327 11.42 6.86 -5.60
CA THR A 327 10.16 7.27 -6.22
C THR A 327 10.18 6.94 -7.71
N GLU A 328 9.04 7.09 -8.39
CA GLU A 328 8.97 7.02 -9.86
C GLU A 328 9.69 8.19 -10.55
N LYS A 329 10.01 9.25 -9.80
CA LYS A 329 10.77 10.41 -10.27
C LYS A 329 12.28 10.25 -10.16
N GLY A 330 12.73 9.23 -9.42
CA GLY A 330 14.14 8.96 -9.10
C GLY A 330 14.34 8.68 -7.62
N VAL A 331 15.58 8.59 -7.21
CA VAL A 331 15.99 8.42 -5.80
C VAL A 331 16.28 9.79 -5.20
N LEU A 332 15.48 10.18 -4.21
CA LEU A 332 15.67 11.42 -3.47
C LEU A 332 16.67 11.17 -2.34
N THR A 333 17.57 12.13 -2.12
CA THR A 333 18.59 12.08 -1.08
C THR A 333 18.55 13.34 -0.23
N ALA A 334 19.13 13.28 0.95
CA ALA A 334 19.25 14.44 1.84
C ALA A 334 20.06 15.59 1.18
N PRO A 335 19.72 16.87 1.41
CA PRO A 335 18.63 17.35 2.28
C PRO A 335 17.24 17.09 1.66
N TYR A 336 16.39 16.36 2.38
CA TYR A 336 15.11 15.90 1.83
C TYR A 336 14.14 17.03 1.52
N THR A 337 14.10 18.10 2.32
CA THR A 337 13.24 19.27 2.05
C THR A 337 13.47 19.83 0.64
N ASP A 338 14.71 19.88 0.19
CA ASP A 338 15.06 20.42 -1.12
C ASP A 338 14.79 19.41 -2.23
N SER A 339 15.23 18.17 -2.05
CA SER A 339 15.04 17.11 -3.05
C SER A 339 13.55 16.76 -3.26
N ILE A 340 12.73 16.74 -2.20
CA ILE A 340 11.29 16.54 -2.27
C ILE A 340 10.63 17.72 -2.99
N ARG A 341 10.97 18.98 -2.61
CA ARG A 341 10.42 20.16 -3.28
C ARG A 341 10.73 20.17 -4.78
N ALA A 342 11.96 19.84 -5.14
CA ALA A 342 12.38 19.82 -6.54
C ALA A 342 11.66 18.73 -7.37
N ALA A 343 11.45 17.54 -6.81
CA ALA A 343 10.86 16.43 -7.53
C ALA A 343 9.32 16.41 -7.51
N ILE A 344 8.69 16.90 -6.43
CA ILE A 344 7.27 16.69 -6.12
C ILE A 344 6.52 18.02 -5.93
N GLY A 345 7.18 19.09 -5.53
CA GLY A 345 6.57 20.39 -5.19
C GLY A 345 6.03 21.21 -6.38
N GLY A 346 6.11 20.71 -7.60
CA GLY A 346 5.68 21.40 -8.83
C GLY A 346 4.23 21.09 -9.26
N LYS A 347 3.31 20.80 -8.32
CA LYS A 347 1.87 20.65 -8.61
C LYS A 347 1.09 21.87 -8.16
#